data_71bbdccb735af8017f6b532b6a4dc326
#
_entry.id   71bbdccb735af8017f6b532b6a4dc326
#
_cell.length_a   1.000
_cell.length_b   1.000
_cell.length_c   1.000
_cell.angle_alpha   90.00
_cell.angle_beta   90.00
_cell.angle_gamma   90.00
#
_symmetry.space_group_name_H-M   'P 1'
#
loop_
_entity.id
_entity.type
_entity.pdbx_description
1 polymer ?
#
loop_
_entity_poly.entity_id
_entity_poly.type
_entity_poly.pdbx_seq_one_letter_code
_entity_poly.pdbx_strand_id
1 'polypeptide(L)' 'MKVLIIEDEAGAARELTAILAQADDTIKVVAVLSTVSDALKWFE' A
#
# COMPACT_ATOMS: atom_id res chain seq x y z
N MET A 1 -8.37 2.29 9.68
CA MET A 1 -6.93 2.64 9.57
C MET A 1 -6.56 2.78 8.11
N LYS A 2 -5.90 3.86 7.76
CA LYS A 2 -5.43 4.09 6.39
C LYS A 2 -3.97 3.67 6.27
N VAL A 3 -3.66 2.93 5.22
CA VAL A 3 -2.32 2.36 4.99
C VAL A 3 -1.84 2.73 3.60
N LEU A 4 -0.57 3.13 3.52
CA LEU A 4 0.13 3.36 2.26
C LEU A 4 1.11 2.22 2.06
N ILE A 5 1.11 1.60 0.88
CA ILE A 5 2.06 0.53 0.54
C ILE A 5 3.10 1.09 -0.42
N ILE A 6 4.38 0.84 -0.10
CA ILE A 6 5.50 1.14 -0.99
C ILE A 6 6.15 -0.19 -1.36
N GLU A 7 5.99 -0.62 -2.61
CA GLU A 7 6.53 -1.89 -3.11
C GLU A 7 6.77 -1.79 -4.60
N ASP A 8 7.97 -2.13 -5.04
CA ASP A 8 8.37 -2.03 -6.44
C ASP A 8 7.95 -3.25 -7.29
N GLU A 9 7.50 -4.32 -6.64
CA GLU A 9 6.98 -5.50 -7.35
C GLU A 9 5.45 -5.52 -7.28
N ALA A 10 4.80 -5.46 -8.45
CA ALA A 10 3.35 -5.40 -8.51
C ALA A 10 2.67 -6.62 -7.89
N GLY A 11 3.25 -7.81 -8.07
CA GLY A 11 2.72 -9.04 -7.48
C GLY A 11 2.78 -9.02 -5.96
N ALA A 12 3.91 -8.55 -5.40
CA ALA A 12 4.07 -8.43 -3.95
C ALA A 12 3.10 -7.39 -3.38
N ALA A 13 2.91 -6.28 -4.08
CA ALA A 13 1.97 -5.23 -3.66
C ALA A 13 0.54 -5.77 -3.59
N ARG A 14 0.12 -6.53 -4.59
CA ARG A 14 -1.22 -7.14 -4.60
C ARG A 14 -1.40 -8.14 -3.46
N GLU A 15 -0.37 -8.95 -3.20
CA GLU A 15 -0.39 -9.92 -2.11
C GLU A 15 -0.50 -9.24 -0.75
N LEU A 16 0.30 -8.20 -0.53
CA LEU A 16 0.22 -7.41 0.71
C LEU A 16 -1.17 -6.80 0.90
N THR A 17 -1.75 -6.25 -0.15
CA THR A 17 -3.09 -5.67 -0.10
C THR A 17 -4.12 -6.73 0.32
N ALA A 18 -4.03 -7.93 -0.25
CA ALA A 18 -4.93 -9.02 0.09
C ALA A 18 -4.74 -9.49 1.52
N ILE A 19 -3.50 -9.63 1.98
CA ILE A 19 -3.18 -10.03 3.35
C ILE A 19 -3.73 -9.03 4.36
N LEU A 20 -3.53 -7.74 4.11
CA LEU A 20 -4.02 -6.69 5.00
C LEU A 20 -5.54 -6.67 5.07
N ALA A 21 -6.21 -6.86 3.94
CA ALA A 21 -7.66 -6.89 3.88
C ALA A 21 -8.24 -8.08 4.68
N GLN A 22 -7.55 -9.22 4.69
CA GLN A 22 -7.96 -10.40 5.45
C GLN A 22 -7.64 -10.28 6.93
N ALA A 23 -6.54 -9.59 7.27
CA ALA A 23 -6.11 -9.46 8.65
C ALA A 23 -7.03 -8.55 9.47
N ASP A 24 -7.53 -7.47 8.84
CA ASP A 24 -8.36 -6.48 9.55
C ASP A 24 -9.18 -5.70 8.51
N ASP A 25 -10.50 -5.83 8.58
CA ASP A 25 -11.40 -5.18 7.64
C ASP A 25 -11.50 -3.66 7.84
N THR A 26 -10.91 -3.13 8.92
CA THR A 26 -10.84 -1.69 9.14
C THR A 26 -9.65 -1.05 8.43
N ILE A 27 -8.73 -1.87 7.89
CA ILE A 27 -7.59 -1.37 7.13
C ILE A 27 -8.04 -0.95 5.73
N LYS A 28 -7.69 0.28 5.34
CA LYS A 28 -7.96 0.79 4.01
C LYS A 28 -6.64 1.16 3.33
N VAL A 29 -6.31 0.48 2.25
CA VAL A 29 -5.13 0.81 1.44
C VAL A 29 -5.50 1.99 0.55
N VAL A 30 -4.91 3.15 0.82
CA VAL A 30 -5.24 4.40 0.11
C VAL A 30 -4.38 4.61 -1.13
N ALA A 31 -3.20 4.01 -1.18
CA ALA A 31 -2.32 4.08 -2.35
C ALA A 31 -1.30 2.95 -2.30
N VAL A 32 -0.87 2.52 -3.49
CA VAL A 32 0.22 1.56 -3.66
C VAL A 32 1.23 2.24 -4.59
N LEU A 33 2.44 2.47 -4.08
CA LEU A 33 3.46 3.25 -4.77
C LEU A 33 4.72 2.41 -4.97
N SER A 34 5.46 2.69 -6.04
CA SER A 34 6.63 1.91 -6.40
C SER A 34 7.90 2.33 -5.69
N THR A 35 8.00 3.58 -5.27
CA THR A 35 9.22 4.13 -4.70
C THR A 35 8.94 5.08 -3.55
N VAL A 36 9.96 5.31 -2.71
CA VAL A 36 9.89 6.31 -1.64
C VAL A 36 9.69 7.71 -2.24
N SER A 37 10.30 7.98 -3.39
CA SER A 37 10.12 9.27 -4.07
C SER A 37 8.66 9.53 -4.42
N ASP A 38 7.95 8.51 -4.92
CA ASP A 38 6.52 8.62 -5.22
C ASP A 38 5.71 8.86 -3.94
N ALA A 39 6.10 8.21 -2.85
CA ALA A 39 5.43 8.38 -1.57
C ALA A 39 5.57 9.81 -1.06
N LEU A 40 6.76 10.41 -1.19
CA LEU A 40 6.98 11.79 -0.78
C LEU A 40 6.10 12.74 -1.59
N LYS A 41 5.97 12.51 -2.89
CA LYS A 41 5.08 13.31 -3.74
C LYS A 41 3.61 13.15 -3.35
N TRP A 42 3.23 11.95 -2.96
CA TRP A 42 1.86 11.65 -2.57
C TRP A 42 1.44 12.48 -1.35
N PHE A 43 2.38 12.75 -0.43
CA PHE A 43 2.11 13.53 0.77
C PHE A 43 2.19 15.05 0.56
N GLU A 44 2.59 15.52 -0.60
CA GLU A 44 2.68 16.96 -0.89
C GLU A 44 1.32 17.66 -0.97
#